data_14206b8bd61ed813ca1099de8fa5bffb
#
_entry.id   14206b8bd61ed813ca1099de8fa5bffb
#
_cell.length_a   1.000
_cell.length_b   1.000
_cell.length_c   1.000
_cell.angle_alpha   90.00
_cell.angle_beta   90.00
_cell.angle_gamma   90.00
#
_symmetry.space_group_name_H-M   'P 1'
#
loop_
_entity.id
_entity.type
_entity.pdbx_description
1 polymer ?
#
loop_
_entity_poly.entity_id
_entity_poly.type
_entity_poly.pdbx_seq_one_letter_code
_entity_poly.pdbx_strand_id
1 'polypeptide(L)' 'MVIWVNEQVDPGGLIHACLATCDETVAWQCHVNFQQNLTPDQRAKGWQARLRAVHSWEEVPVTALKLC' A
#
# COMPACT_ATOMS: atom_id res chain seq x y z
N MET A 1 17.46 -0.69 7.80
CA MET A 1 16.06 -0.33 8.14
C MET A 1 15.14 -0.88 7.06
N VAL A 2 14.00 -1.41 7.46
CA VAL A 2 12.99 -1.88 6.52
C VAL A 2 11.73 -1.03 6.70
N ILE A 3 11.22 -0.51 5.60
CA ILE A 3 9.98 0.27 5.56
C ILE A 3 8.99 -0.50 4.70
N TRP A 4 7.79 -0.74 5.24
CA TRP A 4 6.72 -1.47 4.56
C TRP A 4 5.79 -0.47 3.90
N VAL A 5 5.55 -0.63 2.59
CA VAL A 5 4.71 0.28 1.81
C VAL A 5 3.47 -0.46 1.33
N ASN A 6 2.30 0.01 1.75
CA ASN A 6 1.01 -0.48 1.29
C ASN A 6 0.43 0.48 0.27
N GLU A 7 -0.07 -0.05 -0.83
CA GLU A 7 -0.59 0.75 -1.94
C GLU A 7 -1.86 0.15 -2.49
N GLN A 8 -2.83 1.01 -2.84
CA GLN A 8 -3.96 0.63 -3.69
C GLN A 8 -3.73 1.22 -5.08
N VAL A 9 -3.68 0.34 -6.07
CA VAL A 9 -3.26 0.69 -7.43
C VAL A 9 -4.39 0.36 -8.41
N ASP A 10 -4.70 1.29 -9.30
CA ASP A 10 -5.71 1.08 -10.33
C ASP A 10 -5.13 0.27 -11.52
N PRO A 11 -5.98 -0.16 -12.49
CA PRO A 11 -5.51 -0.94 -13.62
C PRO A 11 -4.47 -0.24 -14.49
N GLY A 12 -4.44 1.09 -14.45
CA GLY A 12 -3.45 1.90 -15.18
C GLY A 12 -2.12 2.06 -14.47
N GLY A 13 -2.01 1.54 -13.23
CA GLY A 13 -0.79 1.66 -12.41
C GLY A 13 -0.74 2.90 -11.53
N LEU A 14 -1.81 3.70 -11.47
CA LEU A 14 -1.86 4.89 -10.63
C LEU A 14 -2.15 4.51 -9.17
N ILE A 15 -1.38 5.06 -8.25
CA ILE A 15 -1.54 4.83 -6.81
C ILE A 15 -2.58 5.80 -6.26
N HIS A 16 -3.65 5.26 -5.66
CA HIS A 16 -4.75 6.04 -5.07
C HIS A 16 -4.66 6.16 -3.56
N ALA A 17 -4.09 5.16 -2.89
CA ALA A 17 -3.86 5.18 -1.47
C ALA A 17 -2.49 4.58 -1.19
N CYS A 18 -1.74 5.19 -0.26
CA CYS A 18 -0.41 4.73 0.08
C CYS A 18 -0.13 4.98 1.56
N LEU A 19 0.39 3.98 2.24
CA LEU A 19 0.74 4.04 3.65
C LEU A 19 2.07 3.34 3.88
N ALA A 20 2.99 4.00 4.58
CA ALA A 20 4.30 3.46 4.91
C ALA A 20 4.46 3.35 6.42
N THR A 21 4.99 2.23 6.89
CA THR A 21 5.24 1.97 8.31
C THR A 21 6.51 1.15 8.49
N CYS A 22 7.17 1.32 9.63
CA CYS A 22 8.31 0.50 10.03
C CYS A 22 7.89 -0.77 10.79
N ASP A 23 6.62 -0.87 11.18
CA ASP A 23 6.08 -2.00 11.94
C ASP A 23 5.46 -3.02 10.99
N GLU A 24 6.05 -4.21 10.94
CA GLU A 24 5.59 -5.29 10.04
C GLU A 24 4.16 -5.73 10.36
N THR A 25 3.79 -5.83 11.64
CA THR A 25 2.44 -6.23 12.06
C THR A 25 1.41 -5.22 11.55
N VAL A 26 1.68 -3.93 11.74
CA VAL A 26 0.82 -2.85 11.23
C VAL A 26 0.73 -2.91 9.70
N ALA A 27 1.84 -3.19 9.03
CA ALA A 27 1.88 -3.30 7.58
C ALA A 27 0.96 -4.39 7.05
N TRP A 28 0.98 -5.56 7.65
CA TRP A 28 0.12 -6.68 7.24
C TRP A 28 -1.35 -6.43 7.54
N GLN A 29 -1.66 -5.81 8.68
CA GLN A 29 -3.04 -5.41 8.99
C GLN A 29 -3.56 -4.39 7.98
N CYS A 30 -2.74 -3.42 7.62
CA CYS A 30 -3.07 -2.42 6.62
C CYS A 30 -3.29 -3.05 5.23
N HIS A 31 -2.46 -4.02 4.87
CA HIS A 31 -2.60 -4.75 3.61
C HIS A 31 -3.96 -5.46 3.51
N VAL A 32 -4.36 -6.15 4.57
CA VAL A 32 -5.68 -6.81 4.64
C VAL A 32 -6.79 -5.77 4.49
N ASN A 33 -6.69 -4.65 5.21
CA ASN A 33 -7.68 -3.58 5.12
C ASN A 33 -7.76 -2.98 3.72
N PHE A 34 -6.63 -2.76 3.06
CA PHE A 34 -6.60 -2.24 1.70
C PHE A 34 -7.25 -3.22 0.71
N GLN A 35 -7.04 -4.52 0.90
CA GLN A 35 -7.71 -5.54 0.08
C GLN A 35 -9.23 -5.54 0.30
N GLN A 36 -9.67 -5.48 1.55
CA GLN A 36 -11.09 -5.49 1.90
C GLN A 36 -11.84 -4.23 1.46
N ASN A 37 -11.15 -3.10 1.39
CA ASN A 37 -11.73 -1.83 0.96
C ASN A 37 -11.92 -1.73 -0.55
N LEU A 38 -11.30 -2.61 -1.33
CA LEU A 38 -11.55 -2.68 -2.75
C LEU A 38 -12.93 -3.32 -2.98
N THR A 39 -13.78 -2.63 -3.74
CA THR A 39 -15.11 -3.16 -4.09
C THR A 39 -14.96 -4.32 -5.08
N PRO A 40 -15.95 -5.23 -5.17
CA PRO A 40 -15.94 -6.28 -6.19
C PRO A 40 -15.80 -5.72 -7.61
N ASP A 41 -16.39 -4.56 -7.88
CA ASP A 41 -16.29 -3.90 -9.18
C ASP A 41 -14.85 -3.43 -9.46
N GLN A 42 -14.21 -2.83 -8.47
CA GLN A 42 -12.81 -2.42 -8.60
C GLN A 42 -11.90 -3.62 -8.86
N ARG A 43 -12.07 -4.71 -8.12
CA ARG A 43 -11.30 -5.93 -8.32
C ARG A 43 -11.50 -6.51 -9.73
N ALA A 44 -12.73 -6.52 -10.21
CA ALA A 44 -13.05 -7.00 -11.55
C ALA A 44 -12.38 -6.16 -12.64
N LYS A 45 -12.15 -4.86 -12.37
CA LYS A 45 -11.48 -3.95 -13.29
C LYS A 45 -9.95 -4.04 -13.23
N GLY A 46 -9.39 -4.78 -12.27
CA GLY A 46 -7.95 -4.96 -12.15
C GLY A 46 -7.26 -4.12 -11.07
N TRP A 47 -8.01 -3.52 -10.17
CA TRP A 47 -7.43 -2.85 -8.99
C TRP A 47 -6.73 -3.86 -8.08
N GLN A 48 -5.62 -3.45 -7.47
CA GLN A 48 -4.84 -4.29 -6.58
C GLN A 48 -4.43 -3.54 -5.31
N ALA A 49 -4.34 -4.29 -4.21
CA ALA A 49 -3.65 -3.84 -3.00
C ALA A 49 -2.27 -4.51 -3.00
N ARG A 50 -1.20 -3.72 -2.86
CA ARG A 50 0.18 -4.21 -2.84
C ARG A 50 0.84 -3.91 -1.52
N LEU A 51 1.67 -4.85 -1.05
CA LEU A 51 2.58 -4.64 0.07
C LEU A 51 4.00 -4.93 -0.41
N ARG A 52 4.90 -3.97 -0.22
CA ARG A 52 6.31 -4.14 -0.58
C ARG A 52 7.20 -3.57 0.50
N ALA A 53 8.44 -4.06 0.57
CA ALA A 53 9.45 -3.57 1.49
C ALA A 53 10.49 -2.75 0.74
N VAL A 54 10.87 -1.61 1.32
CA VAL A 54 11.94 -0.76 0.82
C VAL A 54 12.93 -0.50 1.94
N HIS A 55 14.12 0.00 1.62
CA HIS A 55 15.20 0.17 2.58
C HIS A 55 15.49 1.62 2.95
N SER A 56 14.89 2.58 2.27
CA SER A 56 15.05 4.00 2.57
C SER A 56 13.76 4.77 2.31
N TRP A 57 13.62 5.91 2.99
CA TRP A 57 12.48 6.81 2.79
C TRP A 57 12.45 7.44 1.40
N GLU A 58 13.60 7.49 0.72
CA GLU A 58 13.68 7.99 -0.66
C GLU A 58 12.90 7.09 -1.64
N GLU A 59 12.77 5.81 -1.32
CA GLU A 59 12.02 4.84 -2.14
C GLU A 59 10.51 4.86 -1.85
N VAL A 60 10.09 5.56 -0.80
CA VAL A 60 8.68 5.66 -0.41
C VAL A 60 8.02 6.79 -1.22
N PRO A 61 6.83 6.55 -1.82
CA PRO A 61 6.12 7.62 -2.53
C PRO A 61 5.89 8.84 -1.64
N VAL A 62 6.04 10.03 -2.20
CA VAL A 62 5.91 11.29 -1.42
C VAL A 62 4.50 11.50 -0.87
N THR A 63 3.50 10.88 -1.50
CA THR A 63 2.10 10.97 -1.07
C THR A 63 1.75 9.98 0.03
N ALA A 64 2.68 9.10 0.42
CA ALA A 64 2.42 8.08 1.45
C ALA A 64 2.16 8.71 2.81
N LEU A 65 1.16 8.18 3.51
CA LEU A 65 0.98 8.46 4.94
C LEU A 65 2.06 7.69 5.71
N LYS A 66 2.88 8.39 6.46
CA LYS A 66 4.03 7.80 7.18
C LYS A 66 3.66 7.60 8.65
N LEU A 67 3.75 6.34 9.12
CA LEU A 67 3.34 5.93 10.46
C LEU A 67 4.51 5.53 11.38
N CYS A 68 5.73 5.88 11.08
CA CYS A 68 6.83 5.61 12.03
C CYS A 68 7.57 6.83 12.51
#